data_4e96fcc822ade3c472e3e87926222d1f
#
_entry.id   4e96fcc822ade3c472e3e87926222d1f
#
_cell.length_a   1.000
_cell.length_b   1.000
_cell.length_c   1.000
_cell.angle_alpha   90.00
_cell.angle_beta   90.00
_cell.angle_gamma   90.00
#
_symmetry.space_group_name_H-M   'P 1'
#
loop_
_entity.id
_entity.type
_entity.pdbx_description
1 polymer ?
#
loop_
_entity_poly.entity_id
_entity_poly.type
_entity_poly.pdbx_seq_one_letter_code
_entity_poly.pdbx_strand_id
1 'polypeptide(L)'
;MLRVILSLFTGNSDEVPVLRRYVEGDSEDRRGRFKRSQDHHELYQKLIRWELDDELSATEKRLRDWSRERLVSNGLALFDLIAKPDGWLFDRRIVKLGRRGRSDLGQHRFRQGDIVMLSRGDPLSEKPIEAIVSDRRRDSIRVVLNEIPSDLRKDTWRMDRGANRIAYDRMRDSLNSIFQEEGGVPLRDLILGSVHDPVGTSSLPPQLGGARGRSFVLNS
;
A
#
# COMPACT_ATOMS: atom_id res chain seq x y z
N MET A 1 6.00 -7.24 5.57
CA MET A 1 5.19 -7.38 6.79
C MET A 1 5.69 -8.49 7.72
N LEU A 2 5.72 -9.77 7.32
CA LEU A 2 6.19 -10.86 8.20
C LEU A 2 7.66 -10.72 8.68
N ARG A 3 8.55 -10.15 7.90
CA ARG A 3 9.98 -10.01 8.25
C ARG A 3 10.23 -8.96 9.35
N VAL A 4 9.51 -7.84 9.33
CA VAL A 4 9.62 -6.80 10.36
C VAL A 4 9.00 -7.30 11.67
N ILE A 5 7.87 -7.99 11.60
CA ILE A 5 7.24 -8.60 12.78
C ILE A 5 8.15 -9.66 13.40
N LEU A 6 8.81 -10.51 12.59
CA LEU A 6 9.76 -11.51 13.09
C LEU A 6 11.01 -10.89 13.70
N SER A 7 11.53 -9.77 13.18
CA SER A 7 12.69 -9.08 13.76
C SER A 7 12.34 -8.42 15.11
N LEU A 8 11.09 -8.02 15.31
CA LEU A 8 10.59 -7.51 16.60
C LEU A 8 10.52 -8.59 17.67
N PHE A 9 10.31 -9.86 17.30
CA PHE A 9 10.29 -10.98 18.23
C PHE A 9 11.68 -11.58 18.55
N THR A 10 12.69 -11.28 17.74
CA THR A 10 14.06 -11.78 17.94
C THR A 10 15.05 -10.72 18.43
N GLY A 11 14.70 -9.44 18.40
CA GLY A 11 15.48 -8.32 18.92
C GLY A 11 14.92 -7.82 20.24
N ASN A 12 15.82 -7.51 21.14
CA ASN A 12 15.65 -6.98 22.49
C ASN A 12 14.27 -6.34 22.76
N SER A 13 13.43 -7.04 23.53
CA SER A 13 12.06 -6.64 23.88
C SER A 13 11.96 -5.27 24.59
N ASP A 14 13.09 -4.69 24.97
CA ASP A 14 13.17 -3.41 25.70
C ASP A 14 12.97 -2.19 24.77
N GLU A 15 13.10 -2.37 23.44
CA GLU A 15 12.91 -1.27 22.47
C GLU A 15 11.44 -0.95 22.16
N VAL A 16 10.49 -1.82 22.50
CA VAL A 16 9.06 -1.60 22.23
C VAL A 16 8.20 -1.86 23.50
N PRO A 17 8.23 -0.97 24.48
CA PRO A 17 7.46 -1.12 25.72
C PRO A 17 5.94 -1.28 25.49
N VAL A 18 5.43 -0.70 24.39
CA VAL A 18 4.03 -0.77 23.96
C VAL A 18 3.65 -2.20 23.57
N LEU A 19 4.51 -2.91 22.84
CA LEU A 19 4.24 -4.28 22.41
C LEU A 19 4.10 -5.23 23.60
N ARG A 20 4.97 -5.08 24.60
CA ARG A 20 4.93 -5.91 25.81
C ARG A 20 3.61 -5.77 26.57
N ARG A 21 3.16 -4.53 26.80
CA ARG A 21 1.88 -4.25 27.46
C ARG A 21 0.67 -4.77 26.68
N TYR A 22 0.74 -4.70 25.34
CA TYR A 22 -0.31 -5.20 24.47
C TYR A 22 -0.46 -6.73 24.55
N VAL A 23 0.65 -7.47 24.65
CA VAL A 23 0.65 -8.94 24.72
C VAL A 23 0.30 -9.47 26.10
N GLU A 24 0.72 -8.78 27.16
CA GLU A 24 0.51 -9.23 28.55
C GLU A 24 -0.95 -9.06 29.07
N GLY A 25 -1.80 -8.36 28.31
CA GLY A 25 -3.24 -8.19 28.57
C GLY A 25 -3.56 -7.71 30.00
N ASP A 26 -3.99 -6.47 30.12
CA ASP A 26 -4.34 -5.91 31.43
C ASP A 26 -5.83 -6.06 31.72
N SER A 27 -6.20 -6.18 32.99
CA SER A 27 -7.56 -6.42 33.45
C SER A 27 -8.57 -5.35 33.04
N GLU A 28 -9.77 -5.78 32.78
CA GLU A 28 -10.82 -5.20 31.92
C GLU A 28 -11.69 -4.11 32.53
N ASP A 29 -11.12 -3.10 33.12
CA ASP A 29 -11.91 -1.90 33.36
C ASP A 29 -11.94 -1.00 32.10
N ARG A 30 -12.84 -0.01 32.08
CA ARG A 30 -12.97 0.95 30.99
C ARG A 30 -11.66 1.69 30.69
N ARG A 31 -10.81 1.90 31.70
CA ARG A 31 -9.51 2.58 31.56
C ARG A 31 -8.47 1.64 30.91
N GLY A 32 -8.47 0.38 31.29
CA GLY A 32 -7.61 -0.64 30.68
C GLY A 32 -7.90 -0.84 29.19
N ARG A 33 -9.19 -0.86 28.81
CA ARG A 33 -9.59 -0.94 27.39
C ARG A 33 -9.15 0.27 26.58
N PHE A 34 -9.33 1.47 27.13
CA PHE A 34 -8.89 2.69 26.48
C PHE A 34 -7.38 2.72 26.28
N LYS A 35 -6.62 2.39 27.34
CA LYS A 35 -5.16 2.31 27.27
C LYS A 35 -4.68 1.28 26.27
N ARG A 36 -5.29 0.09 26.24
CA ARG A 36 -4.99 -0.96 25.27
C ARG A 36 -5.23 -0.51 23.83
N SER A 37 -6.30 0.23 23.61
CA SER A 37 -6.62 0.80 22.31
C SER A 37 -5.60 1.87 21.87
N GLN A 38 -5.14 2.71 22.78
CA GLN A 38 -4.06 3.67 22.52
C GLN A 38 -2.73 2.96 22.22
N ASP A 39 -2.36 1.99 23.05
CA ASP A 39 -1.12 1.21 22.87
C ASP A 39 -1.13 0.48 21.50
N HIS A 40 -2.28 -0.07 21.10
CA HIS A 40 -2.45 -0.68 19.77
C HIS A 40 -2.27 0.35 18.65
N HIS A 41 -2.96 1.49 18.75
CA HIS A 41 -2.87 2.55 17.75
C HIS A 41 -1.42 3.05 17.60
N GLU A 42 -0.74 3.36 18.71
CA GLU A 42 0.65 3.82 18.70
C GLU A 42 1.61 2.76 18.12
N LEU A 43 1.42 1.50 18.47
CA LEU A 43 2.22 0.41 17.96
C LEU A 43 2.08 0.31 16.44
N TYR A 44 0.86 0.23 15.93
CA TYR A 44 0.62 0.07 14.50
C TYR A 44 1.02 1.31 13.69
N GLN A 45 0.88 2.52 14.25
CA GLN A 45 1.42 3.74 13.65
C GLN A 45 2.95 3.65 13.45
N LYS A 46 3.68 3.13 14.45
CA LYS A 46 5.13 2.92 14.33
C LYS A 46 5.46 1.84 13.31
N LEU A 47 4.76 0.71 13.33
CA LEU A 47 5.00 -0.39 12.39
C LEU A 47 4.75 0.04 10.94
N ILE A 48 3.66 0.77 10.67
CA ILE A 48 3.36 1.30 9.33
C ILE A 48 4.46 2.25 8.88
N ARG A 49 4.96 3.12 9.77
CA ARG A 49 6.05 4.05 9.46
C ARG A 49 7.35 3.32 9.14
N TRP A 50 7.75 2.38 9.98
CA TRP A 50 9.00 1.63 9.76
C TRP A 50 8.96 0.81 8.46
N GLU A 51 7.84 0.17 8.16
CA GLU A 51 7.69 -0.57 6.91
C GLU A 51 7.77 0.35 5.69
N LEU A 52 7.16 1.54 5.75
CA LEU A 52 7.27 2.55 4.70
C LEU A 52 8.71 3.05 4.54
N ASP A 53 9.39 3.35 5.65
CA ASP A 53 10.77 3.84 5.64
C ASP A 53 11.73 2.77 5.07
N ASP A 54 11.52 1.50 5.39
CA ASP A 54 12.28 0.37 4.82
C ASP A 54 12.02 0.24 3.30
N GLU A 55 10.77 0.31 2.85
CA GLU A 55 10.44 0.26 1.42
C GLU A 55 11.04 1.44 0.64
N LEU A 56 10.99 2.65 1.21
CA LEU A 56 11.60 3.85 0.62
C LEU A 56 13.12 3.70 0.53
N SER A 57 13.78 3.28 1.61
CA SER A 57 15.23 3.06 1.67
C SER A 57 15.67 1.99 0.69
N ALA A 58 14.93 0.87 0.60
CA ALA A 58 15.20 -0.20 -0.36
C ALA A 58 15.04 0.27 -1.81
N THR A 59 14.04 1.13 -2.07
CA THR A 59 13.81 1.72 -3.39
C THR A 59 14.95 2.67 -3.76
N GLU A 60 15.33 3.56 -2.86
CA GLU A 60 16.44 4.50 -3.07
C GLU A 60 17.77 3.76 -3.29
N LYS A 61 18.08 2.79 -2.45
CA LYS A 61 19.28 1.95 -2.59
C LYS A 61 19.31 1.23 -3.96
N ARG A 62 18.18 0.68 -4.38
CA ARG A 62 18.07 0.04 -5.70
C ARG A 62 18.33 1.02 -6.84
N LEU A 63 17.76 2.23 -6.78
CA LEU A 63 17.95 3.26 -7.81
C LEU A 63 19.38 3.79 -7.86
N ARG A 64 20.07 3.84 -6.72
CA ARG A 64 21.47 4.27 -6.60
C ARG A 64 22.47 3.20 -7.04
N ASP A 65 22.26 1.96 -6.60
CA ASP A 65 23.31 0.92 -6.67
C ASP A 65 23.14 -0.01 -7.89
N TRP A 66 21.97 -0.06 -8.52
CA TRP A 66 21.74 -0.99 -9.62
C TRP A 66 21.99 -0.33 -10.97
N SER A 67 22.72 -1.04 -11.83
CA SER A 67 22.92 -0.61 -13.21
C SER A 67 21.59 -0.63 -13.99
N ARG A 68 21.55 0.11 -15.09
CA ARG A 68 20.41 0.14 -16.02
C ARG A 68 20.02 -1.27 -16.47
N GLU A 69 21.01 -2.10 -16.83
CA GLU A 69 20.81 -3.47 -17.30
C GLU A 69 20.17 -4.33 -16.21
N ARG A 70 20.61 -4.16 -14.96
CA ARG A 70 20.08 -4.90 -13.81
C ARG A 70 18.63 -4.48 -13.51
N LEU A 71 18.32 -3.21 -13.59
CA LEU A 71 16.94 -2.70 -13.41
C LEU A 71 16.00 -3.25 -14.50
N VAL A 72 16.44 -3.23 -15.76
CA VAL A 72 15.65 -3.71 -16.90
C VAL A 72 15.48 -5.23 -16.84
N SER A 73 16.54 -6.00 -16.60
CA SER A 73 16.48 -7.48 -16.53
C SER A 73 15.58 -7.97 -15.39
N ASN A 74 15.48 -7.21 -14.30
CA ASN A 74 14.54 -7.48 -13.22
C ASN A 74 13.12 -6.94 -13.49
N GLY A 75 12.91 -6.23 -14.61
CA GLY A 75 11.61 -5.68 -14.99
C GLY A 75 11.12 -4.56 -14.07
N LEU A 76 12.03 -3.84 -13.40
CA LEU A 76 11.75 -2.80 -12.42
C LEU A 76 11.89 -1.38 -12.99
N ALA A 77 12.47 -1.24 -14.17
CA ALA A 77 12.56 0.02 -14.88
C ALA A 77 12.40 -0.16 -16.39
N LEU A 78 11.88 0.88 -17.02
CA LEU A 78 11.82 1.05 -18.47
C LEU A 78 12.47 2.39 -18.84
N PHE A 79 13.25 2.39 -19.93
CA PHE A 79 14.00 3.54 -20.39
C PHE A 79 13.61 3.91 -21.83
N ASP A 80 13.99 5.12 -22.24
CA ASP A 80 13.81 5.63 -23.58
C ASP A 80 12.34 5.63 -24.03
N LEU A 81 11.44 5.94 -23.07
CA LEU A 81 10.02 6.00 -23.32
C LEU A 81 9.62 7.34 -23.91
N ILE A 82 8.73 7.32 -24.88
CA ILE A 82 8.05 8.50 -25.40
C ILE A 82 6.70 8.60 -24.73
N ALA A 83 6.43 9.76 -24.19
CA ALA A 83 5.18 10.05 -23.51
C ALA A 83 4.24 10.86 -24.43
N LYS A 84 2.97 10.43 -24.48
CA LYS A 84 1.90 11.13 -25.22
C LYS A 84 0.67 11.24 -24.33
N PRO A 85 -0.01 12.40 -24.27
CA PRO A 85 -1.32 12.49 -23.64
C PRO A 85 -2.29 11.52 -24.32
N ASP A 86 -3.08 10.79 -23.54
CA ASP A 86 -4.01 9.74 -24.03
C ASP A 86 -5.38 9.82 -23.36
N GLY A 87 -5.82 11.02 -23.00
CA GLY A 87 -7.14 11.29 -22.45
C GLY A 87 -7.16 11.60 -20.95
N TRP A 88 -8.30 11.27 -20.33
CA TRP A 88 -8.61 11.57 -18.94
C TRP A 88 -9.18 10.35 -18.25
N LEU A 89 -8.94 10.25 -16.97
CA LEU A 89 -9.60 9.33 -16.06
C LEU A 89 -10.14 10.17 -14.89
N PHE A 90 -11.44 10.42 -14.88
CA PHE A 90 -12.09 11.40 -14.01
C PHE A 90 -11.42 12.79 -14.15
N ASP A 91 -10.84 13.31 -13.08
CA ASP A 91 -10.13 14.59 -12.98
C ASP A 91 -8.62 14.50 -13.30
N ARG A 92 -8.11 13.28 -13.58
CA ARG A 92 -6.68 13.04 -13.81
C ARG A 92 -6.34 12.81 -15.27
N ARG A 93 -5.09 13.06 -15.60
CA ARG A 93 -4.58 12.91 -16.96
C ARG A 93 -4.04 11.51 -17.22
N ILE A 94 -4.40 10.93 -18.37
CA ILE A 94 -3.79 9.69 -18.85
C ILE A 94 -2.65 10.04 -19.79
N VAL A 95 -1.50 9.39 -19.58
CA VAL A 95 -0.34 9.44 -20.46
C VAL A 95 0.00 8.04 -20.94
N LYS A 96 0.13 7.88 -22.23
CA LYS A 96 0.62 6.67 -22.89
C LYS A 96 2.14 6.76 -23.02
N LEU A 97 2.83 5.75 -22.51
CA LEU A 97 4.28 5.57 -22.59
C LEU A 97 4.59 4.41 -23.54
N GLY A 98 5.48 4.62 -24.48
CA GLY A 98 5.90 3.60 -25.44
C GLY A 98 7.32 3.87 -25.93
N ARG A 99 7.90 3.00 -26.75
CA ARG A 99 9.22 3.19 -27.36
C ARG A 99 9.10 3.60 -28.83
N ARG A 100 10.02 4.45 -29.29
CA ARG A 100 10.06 4.85 -30.70
C ARG A 100 10.47 3.66 -31.57
N GLY A 101 9.68 3.36 -32.61
CA GLY A 101 10.04 2.33 -33.60
C GLY A 101 10.05 0.91 -33.08
N ARG A 102 9.53 0.65 -31.89
CA ARG A 102 9.42 -0.72 -31.33
C ARG A 102 7.96 -1.11 -31.10
N SER A 103 7.65 -2.34 -31.41
CA SER A 103 6.32 -2.95 -31.24
C SER A 103 6.11 -3.54 -29.84
N ASP A 104 7.11 -3.49 -28.97
CA ASP A 104 6.98 -3.94 -27.59
C ASP A 104 7.87 -3.14 -26.63
N LEU A 105 7.55 -3.22 -25.35
CA LEU A 105 8.31 -2.63 -24.25
C LEU A 105 9.38 -3.57 -23.68
N GLY A 106 9.43 -4.81 -24.15
CA GLY A 106 10.25 -5.87 -23.55
C GLY A 106 9.62 -6.46 -22.28
N GLN A 107 10.38 -7.33 -21.61
CA GLN A 107 9.93 -7.94 -20.38
C GLN A 107 9.96 -6.92 -19.23
N HIS A 108 8.86 -6.81 -18.52
CA HIS A 108 8.76 -5.96 -17.32
C HIS A 108 7.71 -6.52 -16.34
N ARG A 109 7.79 -6.08 -15.09
CA ARG A 109 6.91 -6.54 -14.00
C ARG A 109 5.83 -5.54 -13.60
N PHE A 110 5.66 -4.46 -14.36
CA PHE A 110 4.62 -3.48 -14.07
C PHE A 110 3.24 -4.06 -14.29
N ARG A 111 2.33 -3.77 -13.35
CA ARG A 111 0.94 -4.21 -13.36
C ARG A 111 0.02 -3.01 -13.15
N GLN A 112 -1.23 -3.14 -13.52
CA GLN A 112 -2.25 -2.16 -13.20
C GLN A 112 -2.32 -1.94 -11.68
N GLY A 113 -2.35 -0.65 -11.27
CA GLY A 113 -2.32 -0.25 -9.87
C GLY A 113 -0.91 -0.03 -9.29
N ASP A 114 0.16 -0.42 -9.98
CA ASP A 114 1.52 -0.15 -9.51
C ASP A 114 1.80 1.37 -9.50
N ILE A 115 2.48 1.81 -8.44
CA ILE A 115 3.02 3.16 -8.36
C ILE A 115 4.35 3.18 -9.10
N VAL A 116 4.51 4.16 -9.96
CA VAL A 116 5.72 4.36 -10.77
C VAL A 116 6.20 5.80 -10.66
N MET A 117 7.49 5.97 -10.86
CA MET A 117 8.17 7.26 -10.90
C MET A 117 8.64 7.52 -12.32
N LEU A 118 8.25 8.65 -12.87
CA LEU A 118 8.70 9.13 -14.18
C LEU A 118 9.77 10.20 -13.97
N SER A 119 10.92 10.03 -14.59
CA SER A 119 12.02 10.99 -14.62
C SER A 119 12.63 11.07 -16.03
N ARG A 120 13.42 12.09 -16.29
CA ARG A 120 14.16 12.21 -17.56
C ARG A 120 15.53 11.59 -17.48
N GLY A 121 16.17 11.76 -16.33
CA GLY A 121 17.51 11.26 -16.04
C GLY A 121 17.57 10.42 -14.77
N ASP A 122 18.29 10.92 -13.77
CA ASP A 122 18.43 10.27 -12.49
C ASP A 122 17.24 10.61 -11.56
N PRO A 123 16.40 9.64 -11.19
CA PRO A 123 15.25 9.86 -10.32
C PRO A 123 15.61 10.28 -8.89
N LEU A 124 16.88 10.19 -8.48
CA LEU A 124 17.34 10.61 -7.17
C LEU A 124 17.79 12.07 -7.14
N SER A 125 18.29 12.59 -8.27
CA SER A 125 18.71 13.99 -8.40
C SER A 125 17.61 14.91 -8.94
N GLU A 126 16.63 14.35 -9.64
CA GLU A 126 15.45 15.05 -10.13
C GLU A 126 14.27 14.81 -9.18
N LYS A 127 13.27 15.69 -9.22
CA LYS A 127 11.98 15.41 -8.59
C LYS A 127 11.14 14.55 -9.55
N PRO A 128 11.07 13.22 -9.35
CA PRO A 128 10.31 12.36 -10.23
C PRO A 128 8.81 12.65 -10.11
N ILE A 129 8.08 12.39 -11.19
CA ILE A 129 6.62 12.51 -11.21
C ILE A 129 6.04 11.16 -10.81
N GLU A 130 5.29 11.13 -9.73
CA GLU A 130 4.55 9.92 -9.33
C GLU A 130 3.36 9.71 -10.26
N ALA A 131 3.17 8.46 -10.65
CA ALA A 131 2.07 8.03 -11.49
C ALA A 131 1.56 6.65 -11.10
N ILE A 132 0.33 6.33 -11.49
CA ILE A 132 -0.28 5.03 -11.27
C ILE A 132 -0.48 4.35 -12.63
N VAL A 133 -0.06 3.11 -12.77
CA VAL A 133 -0.32 2.31 -13.97
C VAL A 133 -1.81 2.03 -14.08
N SER A 134 -2.46 2.54 -15.12
CA SER A 134 -3.89 2.32 -15.39
C SER A 134 -4.15 1.17 -16.36
N ASP A 135 -3.25 0.95 -17.32
CA ASP A 135 -3.38 -0.13 -18.31
C ASP A 135 -2.00 -0.55 -18.81
N ARG A 136 -1.89 -1.80 -19.21
CA ARG A 136 -0.67 -2.38 -19.77
C ARG A 136 -0.98 -3.14 -21.04
N ARG A 137 -0.28 -2.75 -22.11
CA ARG A 137 -0.28 -3.47 -23.40
C ARG A 137 1.13 -3.94 -23.74
N ARG A 138 1.26 -4.72 -24.79
CA ARG A 138 2.57 -5.20 -25.24
C ARG A 138 3.49 -4.05 -25.67
N ASP A 139 2.95 -3.06 -26.34
CA ASP A 139 3.67 -1.91 -26.94
C ASP A 139 3.70 -0.68 -26.03
N SER A 140 2.90 -0.63 -24.98
CA SER A 140 2.71 0.60 -24.21
C SER A 140 2.18 0.36 -22.82
N ILE A 141 2.47 1.31 -21.93
CA ILE A 141 1.87 1.41 -20.59
C ILE A 141 1.13 2.74 -20.52
N ARG A 142 -0.09 2.73 -20.01
CA ARG A 142 -0.82 3.94 -19.63
C ARG A 142 -0.65 4.20 -18.16
N VAL A 143 -0.34 5.43 -17.84
CA VAL A 143 -0.21 5.92 -16.47
C VAL A 143 -1.12 7.10 -16.23
N VAL A 144 -1.60 7.25 -15.02
CA VAL A 144 -2.43 8.37 -14.56
C VAL A 144 -1.56 9.32 -13.76
N LEU A 145 -1.61 10.59 -14.12
CA LEU A 145 -0.90 11.69 -13.48
C LEU A 145 -1.91 12.71 -12.95
N ASN A 146 -1.53 13.44 -11.92
CA ASN A 146 -2.32 14.60 -11.49
C ASN A 146 -2.21 15.73 -12.52
N GLU A 147 -0.99 16.01 -12.96
CA GLU A 147 -0.70 17.07 -13.92
C GLU A 147 0.24 16.58 -15.02
N ILE A 148 0.03 17.07 -16.25
CA ILE A 148 0.94 16.79 -17.36
C ILE A 148 2.03 17.87 -17.39
N PRO A 149 3.32 17.48 -17.39
CA PRO A 149 4.42 18.41 -17.61
C PRO A 149 4.30 19.09 -18.98
N SER A 150 4.58 20.39 -19.04
CA SER A 150 4.51 21.18 -20.30
C SER A 150 5.42 20.65 -21.41
N ASP A 151 6.49 19.97 -21.01
CA ASP A 151 7.53 19.41 -21.87
C ASP A 151 7.42 17.89 -22.07
N LEU A 152 6.26 17.29 -21.72
CA LEU A 152 6.03 15.84 -21.78
C LEU A 152 6.50 15.21 -23.12
N ARG A 153 6.30 15.89 -24.24
CA ARG A 153 6.62 15.37 -25.59
C ARG A 153 8.03 15.65 -26.06
N LYS A 154 8.77 16.51 -25.36
CA LYS A 154 10.09 16.99 -25.84
C LYS A 154 11.20 16.00 -25.57
N ASP A 155 11.08 15.25 -24.47
CA ASP A 155 12.13 14.38 -23.96
C ASP A 155 11.73 12.91 -23.96
N THR A 156 12.72 12.05 -23.76
CA THR A 156 12.52 10.65 -23.43
C THR A 156 12.41 10.50 -21.92
N TRP A 157 11.63 9.52 -21.52
CA TRP A 157 11.30 9.26 -20.12
C TRP A 157 11.88 7.94 -19.65
N ARG A 158 12.25 7.93 -18.42
CA ARG A 158 12.53 6.75 -17.62
C ARG A 158 11.34 6.50 -16.69
N MET A 159 10.95 5.24 -16.53
CA MET A 159 9.92 4.83 -15.61
C MET A 159 10.49 3.78 -14.67
N ASP A 160 10.48 4.03 -13.38
CA ASP A 160 10.93 3.14 -12.32
C ASP A 160 9.76 2.72 -11.43
N ARG A 161 9.87 1.56 -10.82
CA ARG A 161 8.92 1.13 -9.79
C ARG A 161 9.11 1.95 -8.52
N GLY A 162 8.09 2.67 -8.13
CA GLY A 162 8.04 3.46 -6.90
C GLY A 162 7.62 2.65 -5.67
N ALA A 163 7.79 3.24 -4.50
CA ALA A 163 7.22 2.73 -3.25
C ALA A 163 5.71 3.01 -3.20
N ASN A 164 4.94 2.10 -2.64
CA ASN A 164 3.48 2.23 -2.58
C ASN A 164 3.01 3.08 -1.39
N ARG A 165 3.38 4.36 -1.35
CA ARG A 165 2.98 5.29 -0.27
C ARG A 165 1.47 5.33 -0.04
N ILE A 166 0.67 5.26 -1.11
CA ILE A 166 -0.79 5.33 -1.02
C ILE A 166 -1.36 4.19 -0.17
N ALA A 167 -0.76 2.99 -0.25
CA ALA A 167 -1.19 1.88 0.60
C ALA A 167 -0.93 2.15 2.08
N TYR A 168 0.22 2.72 2.41
CA TYR A 168 0.57 3.08 3.79
C TYR A 168 -0.28 4.23 4.33
N ASP A 169 -0.58 5.24 3.50
CA ASP A 169 -1.50 6.31 3.87
C ASP A 169 -2.89 5.75 4.18
N ARG A 170 -3.42 4.87 3.34
CA ARG A 170 -4.71 4.20 3.60
C ARG A 170 -4.70 3.34 4.86
N MET A 171 -3.60 2.62 5.13
CA MET A 171 -3.46 1.85 6.38
C MET A 171 -3.51 2.76 7.60
N ARG A 172 -2.81 3.90 7.53
CA ARG A 172 -2.80 4.90 8.60
C ARG A 172 -4.17 5.54 8.81
N ASP A 173 -4.85 5.91 7.72
CA ASP A 173 -6.18 6.51 7.76
C ASP A 173 -7.21 5.51 8.31
N SER A 174 -7.15 4.25 7.90
CA SER A 174 -8.00 3.18 8.45
C SER A 174 -7.75 2.96 9.95
N LEU A 175 -6.48 2.96 10.36
CA LEU A 175 -6.13 2.84 11.78
C LEU A 175 -6.66 4.02 12.60
N ASN A 176 -6.54 5.25 12.09
CA ASN A 176 -7.08 6.45 12.72
C ASN A 176 -8.61 6.40 12.80
N SER A 177 -9.27 5.97 11.72
CA SER A 177 -10.73 5.82 11.65
C SER A 177 -11.25 4.85 12.72
N ILE A 178 -10.64 3.67 12.84
CA ILE A 178 -11.00 2.67 13.87
C ILE A 178 -10.84 3.24 15.29
N PHE A 179 -9.82 4.06 15.52
CA PHE A 179 -9.58 4.65 16.83
C PHE A 179 -10.60 5.76 17.19
N GLN A 180 -11.05 6.52 16.19
CA GLN A 180 -11.96 7.67 16.36
C GLN A 180 -13.44 7.30 16.27
N GLU A 181 -13.79 6.03 16.03
CA GLU A 181 -15.16 5.60 15.82
C GLU A 181 -16.03 5.90 17.06
N GLU A 182 -17.05 6.76 16.87
CA GLU A 182 -18.02 7.13 17.88
C GLU A 182 -19.34 6.38 17.61
N GLY A 183 -19.85 5.68 18.63
CA GLY A 183 -21.19 5.07 18.62
C GLY A 183 -21.23 3.57 18.37
N GLY A 184 -22.05 2.87 19.13
CA GLY A 184 -22.23 1.42 19.12
C GLY A 184 -21.10 0.65 19.83
N VAL A 185 -20.97 -0.66 19.53
CA VAL A 185 -19.77 -1.42 19.92
C VAL A 185 -18.71 -1.06 18.88
N PRO A 186 -17.67 -0.32 19.26
CA PRO A 186 -16.71 0.13 18.28
C PRO A 186 -16.02 -1.10 17.66
N LEU A 187 -15.81 -1.07 16.33
CA LEU A 187 -15.03 -2.11 15.63
C LEU A 187 -13.68 -2.34 16.29
N ARG A 188 -13.12 -1.28 16.86
CA ARG A 188 -11.94 -1.28 17.72
C ARG A 188 -12.03 -2.32 18.84
N ASP A 189 -13.13 -2.35 19.59
CA ASP A 189 -13.30 -3.23 20.75
C ASP A 189 -13.48 -4.69 20.33
N LEU A 190 -14.07 -4.93 19.16
CA LEU A 190 -14.12 -6.25 18.53
C LEU A 190 -12.73 -6.74 18.11
N ILE A 191 -11.94 -5.90 17.44
CA ILE A 191 -10.59 -6.25 16.99
C ILE A 191 -9.66 -6.53 18.17
N LEU A 192 -9.79 -5.77 19.26
CA LEU A 192 -8.97 -5.93 20.45
C LEU A 192 -9.47 -7.04 21.40
N GLY A 193 -10.54 -7.75 21.02
CA GLY A 193 -11.11 -8.82 21.84
C GLY A 193 -11.71 -8.33 23.15
N SER A 194 -12.08 -7.06 23.24
CA SER A 194 -12.67 -6.46 24.45
C SER A 194 -14.17 -6.78 24.60
N VAL A 195 -14.79 -7.36 23.57
CA VAL A 195 -16.18 -7.82 23.56
C VAL A 195 -16.16 -9.32 23.34
N HIS A 196 -16.52 -10.07 24.39
CA HIS A 196 -16.53 -11.53 24.37
C HIS A 196 -17.82 -12.14 23.80
N ASP A 197 -18.89 -11.33 23.64
CA ASP A 197 -20.10 -11.82 23.01
C ASP A 197 -20.01 -11.66 21.50
N PRO A 198 -19.91 -12.74 20.73
CA PRO A 198 -20.24 -12.66 19.33
C PRO A 198 -21.67 -12.13 19.26
N VAL A 199 -21.89 -11.07 18.49
CA VAL A 199 -23.26 -10.60 18.18
C VAL A 199 -24.05 -11.84 17.81
N GLY A 200 -24.96 -12.24 18.70
CA GLY A 200 -25.65 -13.49 18.54
C GLY A 200 -26.32 -13.53 17.18
N THR A 201 -26.26 -14.66 16.51
CA THR A 201 -26.92 -14.94 15.23
C THR A 201 -28.42 -14.62 15.24
N SER A 202 -28.98 -14.31 16.40
CA SER A 202 -30.35 -13.81 16.62
C SER A 202 -30.65 -12.43 16.01
N SER A 203 -29.63 -11.66 15.63
CA SER A 203 -29.81 -10.33 15.00
C SER A 203 -29.67 -10.36 13.48
N LEU A 204 -29.45 -11.51 12.85
CA LEU A 204 -29.51 -11.62 11.41
C LEU A 204 -30.94 -11.40 10.92
N PRO A 205 -31.17 -10.56 9.90
CA PRO A 205 -32.50 -10.33 9.37
C PRO A 205 -33.13 -11.67 8.98
N PRO A 206 -34.44 -11.90 9.25
CA PRO A 206 -35.12 -13.17 8.97
C PRO A 206 -35.03 -13.64 7.52
N GLN A 207 -34.70 -12.75 6.60
CA GLN A 207 -34.52 -13.03 5.17
C GLN A 207 -33.29 -13.87 4.83
N LEU A 208 -32.28 -13.93 5.70
CA LEU A 208 -31.11 -14.80 5.54
C LEU A 208 -31.31 -16.19 6.17
N GLY A 209 -32.35 -16.36 6.98
CA GLY A 209 -32.80 -17.64 7.52
C GLY A 209 -33.83 -18.38 6.65
N GLY A 210 -33.99 -17.98 5.38
CA GLY A 210 -34.98 -18.51 4.45
C GLY A 210 -34.74 -19.97 4.16
N ALA A 211 -35.74 -20.74 4.53
CA ALA A 211 -36.09 -22.11 4.18
C ALA A 211 -35.29 -22.69 3.00
N ARG A 212 -34.31 -23.48 3.32
CA ARG A 212 -33.85 -24.73 2.72
C ARG A 212 -32.43 -25.02 3.20
N GLY A 213 -32.38 -25.77 4.29
CA GLY A 213 -31.25 -26.43 4.89
C GLY A 213 -29.95 -26.63 4.07
N ARG A 214 -29.19 -25.59 3.84
CA ARG A 214 -27.78 -25.70 3.49
C ARG A 214 -27.01 -24.97 4.55
N SER A 215 -26.56 -25.73 5.53
CA SER A 215 -25.51 -25.26 6.45
C SER A 215 -24.26 -24.95 5.63
N PHE A 216 -23.83 -23.69 5.61
CA PHE A 216 -22.50 -23.36 5.19
C PHE A 216 -21.56 -23.78 6.33
N VAL A 217 -20.89 -24.92 6.15
CA VAL A 217 -19.76 -25.30 6.99
C VAL A 217 -18.60 -24.41 6.56
N LEU A 218 -18.25 -23.44 7.38
CA LEU A 218 -16.96 -22.75 7.28
C LEU A 218 -15.90 -23.78 7.65
N ASN A 219 -15.15 -24.26 6.65
CA ASN A 219 -13.98 -25.10 6.90
C ASN A 219 -12.93 -24.28 7.65
N SER A 220 -12.59 -24.79 8.81
CA SER A 220 -11.47 -24.41 9.65
C SER A 220 -10.12 -24.61 8.95
#